data_f1426461948c403d7cd7baf742ff46e3
#
_entry.id   f1426461948c403d7cd7baf742ff46e3
#
_cell.length_a   1.000
_cell.length_b   1.000
_cell.length_c   1.000
_cell.angle_alpha   90.00
_cell.angle_beta   90.00
_cell.angle_gamma   90.00
#
_symmetry.space_group_name_H-M   'P 1'
#
loop_
_entity.id
_entity.type
_entity.pdbx_description
1 polymer ?
#
loop_
_entity_poly.entity_id
_entity_poly.type
_entity_poly.pdbx_seq_one_letter_code
_entity_poly.pdbx_strand_id
1 'polypeptide(L)'
;MPRSRKRDSKKLRIGDRPMRPESLMMSYGYDPRLSEGAIKCPIFQTSTFVFESAEEGKAFFEVAYGLRELGAGEQTGLIYSRLNNPDLEVLEDRLTLWDGAEACTVFESGMAAIATT
;
A
#
# COMPACT_ATOMS: atom_id res chain seq x y z
N MET A 1 -9.70 -17.58 4.20
CA MET A 1 -8.49 -17.07 4.91
C MET A 1 -8.27 -15.62 4.47
N PRO A 2 -8.25 -14.64 5.37
CA PRO A 2 -7.93 -13.28 4.98
C PRO A 2 -6.48 -13.23 4.48
N ARG A 3 -6.29 -12.85 3.24
CA ARG A 3 -4.96 -12.64 2.66
C ARG A 3 -4.32 -11.46 3.35
N SER A 4 -3.36 -11.73 4.24
CA SER A 4 -2.48 -10.70 4.82
C SER A 4 -1.70 -10.03 3.69
N ARG A 5 -2.19 -8.91 3.18
CA ARG A 5 -1.72 -8.27 1.94
C ARG A 5 -0.31 -7.70 1.97
N LYS A 6 0.28 -7.40 3.14
CA LYS A 6 1.55 -6.63 3.15
C LYS A 6 2.63 -7.06 4.14
N ARG A 7 2.40 -8.01 5.03
CA ARG A 7 3.42 -8.33 6.07
C ARG A 7 4.75 -8.82 5.54
N ASP A 8 4.75 -9.54 4.40
CA ASP A 8 5.98 -10.09 3.83
C ASP A 8 6.66 -9.17 2.79
N SER A 9 5.93 -8.19 2.25
CA SER A 9 6.43 -7.29 1.22
C SER A 9 7.31 -6.15 1.76
N LYS A 10 7.31 -5.91 3.06
CA LYS A 10 8.09 -4.85 3.73
C LYS A 10 9.26 -5.39 4.55
N LYS A 11 9.91 -6.44 4.06
CA LYS A 11 11.11 -6.99 4.71
C LYS A 11 12.30 -6.06 4.51
N LEU A 12 12.87 -5.60 5.62
CA LEU A 12 14.05 -4.74 5.63
C LEU A 12 15.37 -5.51 5.76
N ARG A 13 15.31 -6.84 5.93
CA ARG A 13 16.48 -7.67 6.22
C ARG A 13 16.43 -8.98 5.44
N ILE A 14 17.62 -9.46 5.09
CA ILE A 14 17.84 -10.85 4.63
C ILE A 14 18.69 -11.53 5.69
N GLY A 15 18.11 -12.47 6.45
CA GLY A 15 18.72 -13.01 7.65
C GLY A 15 19.09 -11.89 8.62
N ASP A 16 20.32 -11.83 9.06
CA ASP A 16 20.81 -10.81 10.00
C ASP A 16 21.31 -9.53 9.33
N ARG A 17 21.33 -9.48 8.01
CA ARG A 17 21.84 -8.31 7.27
C ARG A 17 20.71 -7.36 6.92
N PRO A 18 20.80 -6.05 7.30
CA PRO A 18 19.89 -5.05 6.80
C PRO A 18 20.11 -4.85 5.29
N MET A 19 19.03 -4.72 4.55
CA MET A 19 19.12 -4.35 3.14
C MET A 19 19.21 -2.83 3.00
N ARG A 20 19.97 -2.40 1.99
CA ARG A 20 20.06 -0.97 1.64
C ARG A 20 18.83 -0.54 0.84
N PRO A 21 18.44 0.75 0.87
CA PRO A 21 17.32 1.28 0.10
C PRO A 21 17.37 0.88 -1.37
N GLU A 22 18.53 0.91 -2.01
CA GLU A 22 18.70 0.55 -3.42
C GLU A 22 18.26 -0.90 -3.74
N SER A 23 18.53 -1.82 -2.81
CA SER A 23 18.08 -3.21 -2.94
C SER A 23 16.60 -3.38 -2.64
N LEU A 24 16.09 -2.61 -1.67
CA LEU A 24 14.68 -2.63 -1.28
C LEU A 24 13.77 -2.05 -2.35
N MET A 25 14.23 -1.06 -3.13
CA MET A 25 13.46 -0.45 -4.21
C MET A 25 12.98 -1.46 -5.27
N MET A 26 13.60 -2.64 -5.34
CA MET A 26 13.22 -3.68 -6.30
C MET A 26 11.90 -4.39 -5.95
N SER A 27 11.57 -4.51 -4.65
CA SER A 27 10.45 -5.35 -4.20
C SER A 27 9.66 -4.78 -3.03
N TYR A 28 10.14 -3.77 -2.34
CA TYR A 28 9.50 -3.23 -1.15
C TYR A 28 8.09 -2.69 -1.44
N GLY A 29 7.15 -3.06 -0.58
CA GLY A 29 5.75 -2.65 -0.69
C GLY A 29 4.91 -3.46 -1.70
N TYR A 30 5.50 -4.45 -2.40
CA TYR A 30 4.81 -5.25 -3.40
C TYR A 30 4.91 -6.76 -3.11
N ASP A 31 3.78 -7.47 -3.20
CA ASP A 31 3.72 -8.92 -3.10
C ASP A 31 3.28 -9.53 -4.44
N PRO A 32 4.17 -10.27 -5.14
CA PRO A 32 3.86 -10.92 -6.42
C PRO A 32 2.63 -11.84 -6.38
N ARG A 33 2.32 -12.44 -5.22
CA ARG A 33 1.18 -13.34 -5.07
C ARG A 33 -0.17 -12.66 -5.27
N LEU A 34 -0.21 -11.33 -5.15
CA LEU A 34 -1.40 -10.52 -5.39
C LEU A 34 -1.64 -10.17 -6.86
N SER A 35 -0.69 -10.54 -7.74
CA SER A 35 -0.71 -10.22 -9.18
C SER A 35 -0.19 -11.38 -10.00
N GLU A 36 -0.80 -12.54 -9.86
CA GLU A 36 -0.50 -13.76 -10.65
C GLU A 36 0.98 -14.18 -10.63
N GLY A 37 1.74 -13.78 -9.61
CA GLY A 37 3.17 -14.06 -9.50
C GLY A 37 4.06 -13.11 -10.29
N ALA A 38 3.53 -12.01 -10.81
CA ALA A 38 4.34 -11.00 -11.51
C ALA A 38 5.44 -10.47 -10.60
N ILE A 39 6.70 -10.59 -11.04
CA ILE A 39 7.86 -10.22 -10.21
C ILE A 39 7.96 -8.71 -9.99
N LYS A 40 7.49 -7.92 -10.95
CA LYS A 40 7.34 -6.47 -10.83
C LYS A 40 5.88 -6.10 -10.68
N CYS A 41 5.61 -5.03 -9.95
CA CYS A 41 4.27 -4.49 -9.82
C CYS A 41 3.69 -4.20 -11.20
N PRO A 42 2.56 -4.81 -11.60
CA PRO A 42 1.87 -4.44 -12.83
C PRO A 42 1.33 -3.01 -12.73
N ILE A 43 1.00 -2.41 -13.87
CA ILE A 43 0.31 -1.13 -13.91
C ILE A 43 -1.19 -1.39 -13.72
N PHE A 44 -1.76 -0.92 -12.62
CA PHE A 44 -3.17 -1.08 -12.28
C PHE A 44 -4.00 0.06 -12.91
N GLN A 45 -4.40 -0.11 -14.17
CA GLN A 45 -5.19 0.87 -14.95
C GLN A 45 -6.70 0.80 -14.65
N THR A 46 -7.08 0.47 -13.43
CA THR A 46 -8.47 0.44 -13.01
C THR A 46 -8.78 1.58 -12.05
N SER A 47 -10.01 2.10 -12.11
CA SER A 47 -10.49 3.09 -11.15
C SER A 47 -11.19 2.46 -9.95
N THR A 48 -11.66 1.21 -10.06
CA THR A 48 -12.48 0.57 -9.05
C THR A 48 -11.93 -0.79 -8.66
N PHE A 49 -12.11 -1.15 -7.39
CA PHE A 49 -11.75 -2.45 -6.84
C PHE A 49 -12.97 -3.07 -6.17
N VAL A 50 -13.02 -4.39 -6.11
CA VAL A 50 -14.12 -5.13 -5.53
C VAL A 50 -13.77 -5.64 -4.13
N PHE A 51 -14.77 -5.74 -3.28
CA PHE A 51 -14.69 -6.45 -2.01
C PHE A 51 -15.07 -7.92 -2.21
N GLU A 52 -14.52 -8.79 -1.39
CA GLU A 52 -14.88 -10.23 -1.41
C GLU A 52 -16.27 -10.47 -0.83
N SER A 53 -16.75 -9.57 0.05
CA SER A 53 -18.08 -9.64 0.66
C SER A 53 -18.62 -8.26 1.04
N ALA A 54 -19.92 -8.16 1.29
CA ALA A 54 -20.55 -6.94 1.81
C ALA A 54 -20.03 -6.57 3.20
N GLU A 55 -19.70 -7.56 4.01
CA GLU A 55 -19.13 -7.38 5.35
C GLU A 55 -17.74 -6.76 5.30
N GLU A 56 -16.90 -7.19 4.36
CA GLU A 56 -15.60 -6.57 4.12
C GLU A 56 -15.74 -5.11 3.71
N GLY A 57 -16.64 -4.81 2.79
CA GLY A 57 -16.93 -3.45 2.37
C GLY A 57 -17.41 -2.57 3.53
N LYS A 58 -18.34 -3.08 4.35
CA LYS A 58 -18.82 -2.40 5.55
C LYS A 58 -17.66 -2.12 6.51
N ALA A 59 -16.85 -3.12 6.84
CA ALA A 59 -15.70 -2.99 7.73
C ALA A 59 -14.69 -1.93 7.24
N PHE A 60 -14.43 -1.90 5.92
CA PHE A 60 -13.60 -0.88 5.32
C PHE A 60 -14.15 0.53 5.56
N PHE A 61 -15.43 0.76 5.25
CA PHE A 61 -16.03 2.08 5.39
C PHE A 61 -16.15 2.53 6.85
N GLU A 62 -16.37 1.61 7.78
CA GLU A 62 -16.34 1.93 9.21
C GLU A 62 -15.00 2.50 9.65
N VAL A 63 -13.89 1.94 9.18
CA VAL A 63 -12.54 2.48 9.43
C VAL A 63 -12.33 3.80 8.68
N ALA A 64 -12.69 3.85 7.39
CA ALA A 64 -12.49 5.04 6.56
C ALA A 64 -13.23 6.29 7.08
N TYR A 65 -14.39 6.10 7.70
CA TYR A 65 -15.17 7.18 8.33
C TYR A 65 -14.86 7.39 9.81
N GLY A 66 -13.87 6.69 10.36
CA GLY A 66 -13.48 6.84 11.76
C GLY A 66 -14.51 6.30 12.75
N LEU A 67 -15.41 5.42 12.32
CA LEU A 67 -16.41 4.78 13.18
C LEU A 67 -15.81 3.66 14.04
N ARG A 68 -14.68 3.12 13.64
CA ARG A 68 -13.86 2.20 14.42
C ARG A 68 -12.38 2.31 14.03
N GLU A 69 -11.52 1.87 14.93
CA GLU A 69 -10.09 1.73 14.64
C GLU A 69 -9.76 0.41 13.93
N LEU A 70 -8.66 0.41 13.20
CA LEU A 70 -8.10 -0.81 12.60
C LEU A 70 -7.72 -1.81 13.69
N GLY A 71 -8.21 -3.03 13.58
CA GLY A 71 -7.82 -4.13 14.46
C GLY A 71 -6.35 -4.53 14.23
N ALA A 72 -5.74 -5.17 15.24
CA ALA A 72 -4.37 -5.65 15.14
C ALA A 72 -4.21 -6.65 13.98
N GLY A 73 -3.44 -6.25 12.96
CA GLY A 73 -3.20 -7.05 11.75
C GLY A 73 -4.26 -6.93 10.67
N GLU A 74 -5.30 -6.11 10.87
CA GLU A 74 -6.25 -5.72 9.86
C GLU A 74 -5.61 -4.68 8.90
N GLN A 75 -6.02 -4.70 7.64
CA GLN A 75 -5.56 -3.75 6.63
C GLN A 75 -6.75 -3.13 5.92
N THR A 76 -6.63 -1.86 5.56
CA THR A 76 -7.58 -1.22 4.66
C THR A 76 -7.47 -1.84 3.26
N GLY A 77 -8.62 -2.12 2.66
CA GLY A 77 -8.69 -2.59 1.28
C GLY A 77 -8.53 -1.45 0.26
N LEU A 78 -8.63 -1.81 -1.00
CA LEU A 78 -8.68 -0.88 -2.12
C LEU A 78 -10.14 -0.64 -2.50
N ILE A 79 -10.50 0.60 -2.81
CA ILE A 79 -11.86 0.96 -3.25
C ILE A 79 -11.84 1.60 -4.62
N TYR A 80 -11.14 2.72 -4.72
CA TYR A 80 -11.21 3.60 -5.87
C TYR A 80 -9.90 4.37 -6.03
N SER A 81 -9.37 4.45 -7.25
CA SER A 81 -8.04 4.99 -7.51
C SER A 81 -7.85 6.46 -7.16
N ARG A 82 -8.92 7.23 -6.96
CA ARG A 82 -8.80 8.58 -6.40
C ARG A 82 -8.39 8.59 -4.93
N LEU A 83 -8.72 7.51 -4.19
CA LEU A 83 -8.41 7.37 -2.76
C LEU A 83 -7.13 6.57 -2.55
N ASN A 84 -7.02 5.43 -3.25
CA ASN A 84 -5.87 4.54 -3.18
C ASN A 84 -5.75 3.68 -4.43
N ASN A 85 -4.52 3.36 -4.80
CA ASN A 85 -4.20 2.50 -5.92
C ASN A 85 -2.89 1.77 -5.62
N PRO A 86 -2.72 0.49 -5.99
CA PRO A 86 -1.49 -0.25 -5.70
C PRO A 86 -0.22 0.43 -6.24
N ASP A 87 -0.28 1.08 -7.41
CA ASP A 87 0.86 1.79 -7.98
C ASP A 87 1.28 2.97 -7.11
N LEU A 88 0.30 3.74 -6.59
CA LEU A 88 0.56 4.86 -5.69
C LEU A 88 1.10 4.37 -4.34
N GLU A 89 0.49 3.34 -3.75
CA GLU A 89 0.95 2.78 -2.48
C GLU A 89 2.39 2.24 -2.56
N VAL A 90 2.75 1.57 -3.66
CA VAL A 90 4.12 1.08 -3.88
C VAL A 90 5.09 2.24 -4.04
N LEU A 91 4.71 3.31 -4.73
CA LEU A 91 5.52 4.52 -4.87
C LEU A 91 5.73 5.20 -3.51
N GLU A 92 4.67 5.44 -2.76
CA GLU A 92 4.70 6.06 -1.43
C GLU A 92 5.57 5.26 -0.46
N ASP A 93 5.40 3.94 -0.40
CA ASP A 93 6.21 3.05 0.42
C ASP A 93 7.70 3.15 0.07
N ARG A 94 8.04 3.23 -1.21
CA ARG A 94 9.45 3.31 -1.67
C ARG A 94 10.06 4.67 -1.43
N LEU A 95 9.33 5.75 -1.63
CA LEU A 95 9.79 7.11 -1.32
C LEU A 95 10.02 7.28 0.18
N THR A 96 9.09 6.81 1.01
CA THR A 96 9.24 6.76 2.47
C THR A 96 10.56 6.10 2.88
N LEU A 97 10.86 4.95 2.26
CA LEU A 97 12.07 4.19 2.54
C LEU A 97 13.34 4.95 2.10
N TRP A 98 13.29 5.58 0.91
CA TRP A 98 14.42 6.28 0.33
C TRP A 98 14.79 7.53 1.13
N ASP A 99 13.80 8.30 1.54
CA ASP A 99 13.99 9.53 2.31
C ASP A 99 14.15 9.28 3.81
N GLY A 100 13.93 8.04 4.28
CA GLY A 100 13.91 7.72 5.71
C GLY A 100 12.77 8.42 6.45
N ALA A 101 11.67 8.72 5.73
CA ALA A 101 10.50 9.39 6.27
C ALA A 101 9.58 8.42 7.03
N GLU A 102 8.72 8.96 7.88
CA GLU A 102 7.70 8.19 8.60
C GLU A 102 6.55 7.77 7.68
N ALA A 103 6.13 8.67 6.79
CA ALA A 103 5.08 8.45 5.81
C ALA A 103 5.32 9.29 4.55
N CYS A 104 4.66 8.91 3.47
CA CYS A 104 4.66 9.64 2.21
C CYS A 104 3.27 9.59 1.60
N THR A 105 2.87 10.67 0.96
CA THR A 105 1.67 10.74 0.13
C THR A 105 1.99 11.46 -1.16
N VAL A 106 1.52 10.91 -2.28
CA VAL A 106 1.72 11.50 -3.61
C VAL A 106 0.50 12.29 -4.07
N PHE A 107 0.74 13.37 -4.80
CA PHE A 107 -0.26 14.26 -5.35
C PHE A 107 -0.02 14.45 -6.84
N GLU A 108 -1.05 14.90 -7.56
CA GLU A 108 -0.99 15.18 -9.01
C GLU A 108 -0.13 16.39 -9.35
N SER A 109 0.17 17.24 -8.38
CA SER A 109 1.02 18.42 -8.57
C SER A 109 1.74 18.83 -7.28
N GLY A 110 2.87 19.50 -7.42
CA GLY A 110 3.58 20.07 -6.28
C GLY A 110 2.74 21.11 -5.53
N MET A 111 1.87 21.85 -6.21
CA MET A 111 0.99 22.82 -5.57
C MET A 111 -0.09 22.12 -4.71
N ALA A 112 -0.64 21.00 -5.18
CA ALA A 112 -1.56 20.20 -4.38
C ALA A 112 -0.88 19.64 -3.12
N ALA A 113 0.36 19.17 -3.23
CA ALA A 113 1.14 18.72 -2.08
C ALA A 113 1.33 19.85 -1.06
N ILE A 114 1.75 21.04 -1.49
CA ILE A 114 1.95 22.20 -0.61
C ILE A 114 0.65 22.65 0.04
N ALA A 115 -0.46 22.66 -0.71
CA ALA A 115 -1.74 23.13 -0.20
C ALA A 115 -2.39 22.16 0.81
N THR A 116 -1.99 20.89 0.80
CA THR A 116 -2.55 19.84 1.68
C THR A 116 -1.73 19.69 2.97
N THR A 117 -0.46 20.08 2.95
CA THR A 117 0.44 20.06 4.11
C THR A 117 0.20 21.23 5.03
#